data_e279741a489ee92b4be1bba3b7e78abb
#
_entry.id   e279741a489ee92b4be1bba3b7e78abb
#
_cell.length_a   1.000
_cell.length_b   1.000
_cell.length_c   1.000
_cell.angle_alpha   90.00
_cell.angle_beta   90.00
_cell.angle_gamma   90.00
#
_symmetry.space_group_name_H-M   'P 1'
#
loop_
_entity.id
_entity.type
_entity.pdbx_description
1 polymer ?
#
loop_
_entity_poly.entity_id
_entity_poly.type
_entity_poly.pdbx_seq_one_letter_code
_entity_poly.pdbx_strand_id
1 'polypeptide(L)'
;MKKINFSKLEVQVSFDGKRQTFDTSKTLGNAMMYNGSVLSDIGFEELAKKIYFSDTEVEIPDKYVSPLLRVVMESNFVVAIKRHLRDLLNGQ
;
A
#
# COMPACT_ATOMS: atom_id res chain seq x y z
N MET A 1 6.27 -12.85 5.79
CA MET A 1 5.49 -11.62 5.79
C MET A 1 6.28 -10.49 5.17
N LYS A 2 5.62 -9.55 4.54
CA LYS A 2 6.26 -8.37 3.97
C LYS A 2 6.14 -7.20 4.92
N LYS A 3 7.17 -6.37 4.96
CA LYS A 3 7.17 -5.15 5.77
C LYS A 3 7.34 -3.96 4.84
N ILE A 4 6.41 -3.01 4.92
CA ILE A 4 6.41 -1.83 4.05
C ILE A 4 6.15 -0.59 4.90
N ASN A 5 6.95 0.44 4.67
CA ASN A 5 6.75 1.74 5.32
C ASN A 5 5.94 2.65 4.39
N PHE A 6 4.62 2.65 4.59
CA PHE A 6 3.71 3.42 3.74
C PHE A 6 3.79 4.92 3.99
N SER A 7 4.25 5.35 5.17
CA SER A 7 4.35 6.76 5.49
C SER A 7 5.58 7.42 4.88
N LYS A 8 6.57 6.63 4.48
CA LYS A 8 7.80 7.12 3.87
C LYS A 8 8.19 6.21 2.71
N LEU A 9 7.37 6.22 1.68
CA LEU A 9 7.56 5.38 0.51
C LEU A 9 8.44 6.13 -0.49
N GLU A 10 9.65 5.63 -0.72
CA GLU A 10 10.59 6.24 -1.66
C GLU A 10 10.38 5.64 -3.04
N VAL A 11 9.96 6.45 -3.98
CA VAL A 11 9.51 6.02 -5.30
C VAL A 11 10.31 6.74 -6.39
N GLN A 12 10.74 5.99 -7.40
CA GLN A 12 11.35 6.57 -8.60
C GLN A 12 10.25 7.22 -9.43
N VAL A 13 10.34 8.54 -9.63
CA VAL A 13 9.30 9.31 -10.32
C VAL A 13 9.72 9.76 -11.73
N SER A 14 10.95 9.47 -12.13
CA SER A 14 11.47 9.88 -13.43
C SER A 14 12.38 8.79 -13.99
N PHE A 15 12.43 8.70 -15.31
CA PHE A 15 13.29 7.72 -15.99
C PHE A 15 14.79 7.99 -15.80
N ASP A 16 15.16 9.18 -15.36
CA ASP A 16 16.55 9.53 -15.06
C ASP A 16 17.01 9.10 -13.67
N GLY A 17 16.15 8.42 -12.91
CA GLY A 17 16.46 7.90 -11.60
C GLY A 17 16.10 8.79 -10.43
N LYS A 18 15.46 9.92 -10.66
CA LYS A 18 15.02 10.77 -9.57
C LYS A 18 14.00 10.05 -8.69
N ARG A 19 14.17 10.21 -7.38
CA ARG A 19 13.28 9.61 -6.38
C ARG A 19 12.60 10.68 -5.55
N GLN A 20 11.41 10.36 -5.08
CA GLN A 20 10.64 11.21 -4.19
C GLN A 20 9.99 10.36 -3.11
N THR A 21 9.94 10.91 -1.89
CA THR A 21 9.29 10.24 -0.76
C THR A 21 7.84 10.67 -0.69
N PHE A 22 6.94 9.67 -0.59
CA PHE A 22 5.52 9.89 -0.47
C PHE A 22 4.99 9.30 0.82
N ASP A 23 4.04 10.00 1.44
CA ASP A 23 3.23 9.42 2.51
C ASP A 23 1.95 8.85 1.90
N THR A 24 1.88 7.54 1.79
CA THR A 24 0.73 6.84 1.20
C THR A 24 -0.18 6.22 2.26
N SER A 25 0.19 6.34 3.54
CA SER A 25 -0.48 5.63 4.62
C SER A 25 -1.96 5.98 4.73
N LYS A 26 -2.28 7.27 4.76
CA LYS A 26 -3.67 7.73 4.94
C LYS A 26 -4.52 7.44 3.71
N THR A 27 -3.98 7.70 2.53
CA THR A 27 -4.70 7.45 1.29
C THR A 27 -4.98 5.96 1.10
N LEU A 28 -3.98 5.12 1.38
CA LEU A 28 -4.15 3.67 1.23
C LEU A 28 -5.10 3.11 2.29
N GLY A 29 -4.95 3.52 3.56
CA GLY A 29 -5.84 3.08 4.63
C GLY A 29 -7.30 3.41 4.32
N ASN A 30 -7.57 4.63 3.85
CA ASN A 30 -8.91 5.03 3.45
C ASN A 30 -9.40 4.25 2.23
N ALA A 31 -8.55 4.01 1.24
CA ALA A 31 -8.91 3.23 0.06
C ALA A 31 -9.33 1.81 0.43
N MET A 32 -8.61 1.19 1.38
CA MET A 32 -8.96 -0.14 1.87
C MET A 32 -10.33 -0.16 2.55
N MET A 33 -10.65 0.88 3.30
CA MET A 33 -11.96 1.01 3.95
C MET A 33 -13.09 1.16 2.93
N TYR A 34 -12.89 2.00 1.91
CA TYR A 34 -13.91 2.25 0.89
C TYR A 34 -14.09 1.09 -0.07
N ASN A 35 -13.06 0.28 -0.26
CA ASN A 35 -13.11 -0.87 -1.16
C ASN A 35 -13.39 -2.16 -0.39
N GLY A 36 -14.22 -2.09 0.64
CA GLY A 36 -14.62 -3.24 1.44
C GLY A 36 -15.29 -4.35 0.64
N SER A 37 -15.78 -4.05 -0.57
CA SER A 37 -16.30 -5.07 -1.47
C SER A 37 -15.24 -6.05 -1.95
N VAL A 38 -13.97 -5.68 -1.85
CA VAL A 38 -12.86 -6.56 -2.21
C VAL A 38 -12.74 -7.70 -1.22
N LEU A 39 -12.96 -7.40 0.08
CA LEU A 39 -12.83 -8.40 1.13
C LEU A 39 -13.61 -7.95 2.38
N SER A 40 -14.72 -8.61 2.67
CA SER A 40 -15.53 -8.36 3.87
C SER A 40 -14.90 -9.08 5.07
N ASP A 41 -13.78 -8.58 5.53
CA ASP A 41 -12.97 -9.22 6.56
C ASP A 41 -12.53 -8.18 7.59
N ILE A 42 -12.88 -8.41 8.85
CA ILE A 42 -12.50 -7.51 9.94
C ILE A 42 -10.98 -7.41 10.06
N GLY A 43 -10.25 -8.49 9.80
CA GLY A 43 -8.78 -8.47 9.81
C GLY A 43 -8.21 -7.53 8.75
N PHE A 44 -8.85 -7.45 7.60
CA PHE A 44 -8.44 -6.51 6.54
C PHE A 44 -8.68 -5.06 6.98
N GLU A 45 -9.80 -4.79 7.63
CA GLU A 45 -10.08 -3.47 8.18
C GLU A 45 -9.07 -3.09 9.26
N GLU A 46 -8.69 -4.03 10.12
CA GLU A 46 -7.65 -3.80 11.14
C GLU A 46 -6.31 -3.48 10.48
N LEU A 47 -5.98 -4.17 9.40
CA LEU A 47 -4.78 -3.87 8.62
C LEU A 47 -4.85 -2.46 8.04
N ALA A 48 -6.00 -2.06 7.51
CA ALA A 48 -6.21 -0.71 7.00
C ALA A 48 -5.96 0.35 8.07
N LYS A 49 -6.44 0.10 9.28
CA LYS A 49 -6.23 0.98 10.42
C LYS A 49 -4.75 1.08 10.78
N LYS A 50 -4.05 -0.05 10.81
CA LYS A 50 -2.62 -0.06 11.08
C LYS A 50 -1.84 0.74 10.04
N ILE A 51 -2.20 0.61 8.78
CA ILE A 51 -1.55 1.36 7.70
C ILE A 51 -1.84 2.85 7.84
N TYR A 52 -3.09 3.21 8.09
CA TYR A 52 -3.51 4.61 8.21
C TYR A 52 -2.75 5.36 9.31
N PHE A 53 -2.55 4.73 10.45
CA PHE A 53 -1.88 5.34 11.60
C PHE A 53 -0.39 5.02 11.67
N SER A 54 0.17 4.35 10.65
CA SER A 54 1.58 3.95 10.68
C SER A 54 2.50 5.13 10.45
N ASP A 55 3.62 5.11 11.16
CA ASP A 55 4.76 6.00 10.94
C ASP A 55 6.06 5.20 10.73
N THR A 56 5.95 3.88 10.77
CA THR A 56 7.05 2.95 10.55
C THR A 56 6.57 1.81 9.65
N GLU A 57 7.36 0.75 9.53
CA GLU A 57 7.00 -0.41 8.72
C GLU A 57 5.77 -1.14 9.29
N VAL A 58 4.90 -1.57 8.40
CA VAL A 58 3.73 -2.39 8.71
C VAL A 58 3.94 -3.78 8.13
N GLU A 59 3.69 -4.82 8.91
CA GLU A 59 3.73 -6.20 8.43
C GLU A 59 2.44 -6.53 7.67
N ILE A 60 2.60 -7.07 6.48
CA ILE A 60 1.47 -7.48 5.64
C ILE A 60 1.39 -9.00 5.67
N PRO A 61 0.35 -9.59 6.28
CA PRO A 61 0.14 -11.04 6.23
C PRO A 61 0.00 -11.52 4.79
N ASP A 62 0.55 -12.69 4.50
CA ASP A 62 0.55 -13.23 3.14
C ASP A 62 -0.85 -13.34 2.55
N LYS A 63 -1.84 -13.67 3.39
CA LYS A 63 -3.22 -13.79 2.93
C LYS A 63 -3.84 -12.47 2.46
N TYR A 64 -3.27 -11.33 2.85
CA TYR A 64 -3.77 -10.02 2.47
C TYR A 64 -2.98 -9.35 1.36
N VAL A 65 -1.88 -9.96 0.90
CA VAL A 65 -1.06 -9.39 -0.17
C VAL A 65 -1.89 -9.20 -1.44
N SER A 66 -2.60 -10.21 -1.88
CA SER A 66 -3.40 -10.14 -3.10
C SER A 66 -4.56 -9.14 -2.99
N PRO A 67 -5.39 -9.17 -1.93
CA PRO A 67 -6.43 -8.16 -1.75
C PRO A 67 -5.88 -6.74 -1.67
N LEU A 68 -4.77 -6.53 -0.97
CA LEU A 68 -4.15 -5.22 -0.85
C LEU A 68 -3.64 -4.73 -2.20
N LEU A 69 -3.00 -5.59 -2.97
CA LEU A 69 -2.54 -5.27 -4.31
C LEU A 69 -3.71 -4.80 -5.18
N ARG A 70 -4.83 -5.49 -5.09
CA ARG A 70 -6.02 -5.12 -5.84
C ARG A 70 -6.51 -3.70 -5.47
N VAL A 71 -6.55 -3.38 -4.18
CA VAL A 71 -6.91 -2.04 -3.73
C VAL A 71 -5.94 -1.00 -4.29
N VAL A 72 -4.64 -1.28 -4.25
CA VAL A 72 -3.61 -0.38 -4.79
C VAL A 72 -3.84 -0.14 -6.28
N MET A 73 -4.08 -1.20 -7.05
CA MET A 73 -4.24 -1.09 -8.50
C MET A 73 -5.52 -0.37 -8.91
N GLU A 74 -6.57 -0.43 -8.08
CA GLU A 74 -7.84 0.26 -8.31
C GLU A 74 -7.88 1.66 -7.71
N SER A 75 -6.85 2.07 -6.98
CA SER A 75 -6.77 3.37 -6.33
C SER A 75 -6.43 4.48 -7.33
N ASN A 76 -6.47 5.73 -6.83
CA ASN A 76 -6.13 6.91 -7.60
C ASN A 76 -4.65 7.30 -7.48
N PHE A 77 -3.81 6.42 -6.95
CA PHE A 77 -2.38 6.67 -6.91
C PHE A 77 -1.80 6.85 -8.32
N VAL A 78 -0.79 7.70 -8.43
CA VAL A 78 -0.05 7.83 -9.70
C VAL A 78 0.63 6.49 -10.03
N VAL A 79 0.88 6.27 -11.32
CA VAL A 79 1.40 4.99 -11.82
C VAL A 79 2.72 4.60 -11.14
N ALA A 80 3.60 5.56 -10.89
CA ALA A 80 4.89 5.28 -10.23
C ALA A 80 4.70 4.65 -8.84
N ILE A 81 3.74 5.15 -8.06
CA ILE A 81 3.42 4.60 -6.74
C ILE A 81 2.80 3.21 -6.88
N LYS A 82 1.85 3.03 -7.79
CA LYS A 82 1.22 1.72 -8.02
C LYS A 82 2.25 0.67 -8.39
N ARG A 83 3.16 1.00 -9.31
CA ARG A 83 4.22 0.09 -9.74
C ARG A 83 5.13 -0.29 -8.58
N HIS A 84 5.55 0.70 -7.79
CA HIS A 84 6.45 0.45 -6.67
C HIS A 84 5.79 -0.44 -5.61
N LEU A 85 4.54 -0.15 -5.24
CA LEU A 85 3.81 -0.97 -4.27
C LEU A 85 3.56 -2.38 -4.81
N ARG A 86 3.24 -2.51 -6.09
CA ARG A 86 3.09 -3.82 -6.72
C ARG A 86 4.37 -4.64 -6.57
N ASP A 87 5.51 -4.04 -6.87
CA ASP A 87 6.80 -4.74 -6.80
C ASP A 87 7.13 -5.14 -5.36
N LEU A 88 6.88 -4.26 -4.40
CA LEU A 88 7.10 -4.58 -2.99
C LEU A 88 6.18 -5.72 -2.53
N LEU A 89 4.91 -5.69 -2.91
CA LEU A 89 3.95 -6.72 -2.51
C LEU A 89 4.24 -8.07 -3.17
N ASN A 90 4.81 -8.05 -4.36
CA ASN A 90 5.19 -9.27 -5.07
C ASN A 90 6.59 -9.78 -4.68
N GLY A 91 7.28 -9.11 -3.78
CA GLY A 91 8.56 -9.56 -3.28
C GLY A 91 9.75 -9.22 -4.17
N GLN A 92 9.60 -8.20 -4.97
CA GLN A 92 10.67 -7.76 -5.89
C GLN A 92 11.36 -6.49 -5.41
#